data_06703d9fcd2b75b98eaadab7dab8ddd7
#
_entry.id   06703d9fcd2b75b98eaadab7dab8ddd7
#
_cell.length_a   1.000
_cell.length_b   1.000
_cell.length_c   1.000
_cell.angle_alpha   90.00
_cell.angle_beta   90.00
_cell.angle_gamma   90.00
#
_symmetry.space_group_name_H-M   'P 1'
#
loop_
_entity.id
_entity.type
_entity.pdbx_description
1 polymer ?
#
loop_
_entity_poly.entity_id
_entity_poly.type
_entity_poly.pdbx_seq_one_letter_code
_entity_poly.pdbx_strand_id
1 'polypeptide(L)'
;MADTATADKIREWANEYNVPSFIDDDPVQFPRKYMGSIADAEISGVLTALLSFGNRKAILKAATRLDGLFRGNPRKWLMSLQFLEDIPDNEKSFYRMAPNNTMRKWCRQLYYVYSVHYSLECYVWFWCKEDEGMTPIRVLQDLFGFSRTSASKRLCMFLRWMVRNDGIVDLGLWSDFPPSELIMPLDTHVIATAKELGILPHGGATMKTAIKLTDYFRGIFPDDPLLGDFALFGYGINNKH
;
A
#
# COMPACT_ATOMS: atom_id res chain seq x y z
N MET A 1 -16.20 -7.43 -19.82
CA MET A 1 -15.74 -8.69 -19.21
C MET A 1 -14.60 -9.21 -20.09
N ALA A 2 -13.55 -9.77 -19.48
CA ALA A 2 -12.49 -10.46 -20.22
C ALA A 2 -13.10 -11.67 -20.95
N ASP A 3 -12.61 -11.97 -22.16
CA ASP A 3 -12.87 -13.28 -22.74
C ASP A 3 -12.18 -14.38 -21.93
N THR A 4 -12.64 -15.61 -22.04
CA THR A 4 -12.15 -16.73 -21.21
C THR A 4 -10.63 -16.95 -21.36
N ALA A 5 -10.08 -16.83 -22.57
CA ALA A 5 -8.65 -17.06 -22.82
C ALA A 5 -7.78 -15.97 -22.17
N THR A 6 -8.23 -14.72 -22.19
CA THR A 6 -7.55 -13.61 -21.52
C THR A 6 -7.62 -13.78 -19.99
N ALA A 7 -8.78 -14.17 -19.45
CA ALA A 7 -8.93 -14.40 -18.03
C ALA A 7 -8.01 -15.54 -17.52
N ASP A 8 -7.87 -16.63 -18.28
CA ASP A 8 -7.01 -17.76 -17.90
C ASP A 8 -5.52 -17.38 -17.91
N LYS A 9 -5.06 -16.60 -18.88
CA LYS A 9 -3.69 -16.05 -18.87
C LYS A 9 -3.44 -15.13 -17.69
N ILE A 10 -4.40 -14.29 -17.35
CA ILE A 10 -4.31 -13.40 -16.17
C ILE A 10 -4.19 -14.22 -14.88
N ARG A 11 -4.92 -15.31 -14.73
CA ARG A 11 -4.80 -16.23 -13.58
C ARG A 11 -3.43 -16.90 -13.53
N GLU A 12 -2.91 -17.34 -14.66
CA GLU A 12 -1.56 -17.92 -14.78
C GLU A 12 -0.49 -16.94 -14.32
N TRP A 13 -0.49 -15.71 -14.84
CA TRP A 13 0.46 -14.66 -14.42
C TRP A 13 0.31 -14.30 -12.93
N ALA A 14 -0.92 -14.21 -12.41
CA ALA A 14 -1.11 -13.94 -10.98
C ALA A 14 -0.45 -15.02 -10.11
N ASN A 15 -0.62 -16.29 -10.46
CA ASN A 15 -0.02 -17.42 -9.75
C ASN A 15 1.52 -17.46 -9.88
N GLU A 16 2.06 -17.08 -11.02
CA GLU A 16 3.52 -17.04 -11.27
C GLU A 16 4.22 -15.99 -10.40
N TYR A 17 3.57 -14.85 -10.15
CA TYR A 17 4.20 -13.73 -9.46
C TYR A 17 3.74 -13.50 -8.01
N ASN A 18 2.61 -14.08 -7.60
CA ASN A 18 2.21 -14.11 -6.19
C ASN A 18 2.92 -15.26 -5.45
N VAL A 19 4.23 -15.11 -5.27
CA VAL A 19 5.12 -16.12 -4.69
C VAL A 19 6.03 -15.50 -3.61
N PRO A 20 6.55 -16.31 -2.65
CA PRO A 20 7.37 -15.79 -1.55
C PRO A 20 8.60 -14.99 -1.98
N SER A 21 9.23 -15.34 -3.11
CA SER A 21 10.39 -14.61 -3.63
C SER A 21 10.08 -13.17 -4.06
N PHE A 22 8.80 -12.82 -4.25
CA PHE A 22 8.39 -11.44 -4.51
C PHE A 22 8.77 -10.50 -3.35
N ILE A 23 8.79 -11.02 -2.12
CA ILE A 23 9.06 -10.26 -0.89
C ILE A 23 10.50 -9.71 -0.87
N ASP A 24 11.46 -10.45 -1.42
CA ASP A 24 12.89 -10.13 -1.30
C ASP A 24 13.24 -8.74 -1.83
N ASP A 25 12.56 -8.34 -2.89
CA ASP A 25 12.75 -7.05 -3.55
C ASP A 25 11.59 -6.06 -3.32
N ASP A 26 10.57 -6.42 -2.53
CA ASP A 26 9.41 -5.56 -2.26
C ASP A 26 9.52 -4.88 -0.89
N PRO A 27 9.12 -3.61 -0.75
CA PRO A 27 9.11 -2.92 0.54
C PRO A 27 8.21 -3.57 1.60
N VAL A 28 7.32 -4.50 1.27
CA VAL A 28 6.54 -5.29 2.24
C VAL A 28 7.44 -6.07 3.21
N GLN A 29 8.69 -6.37 2.83
CA GLN A 29 9.66 -7.01 3.69
C GLN A 29 9.88 -6.27 5.03
N PHE A 30 9.73 -4.95 5.07
CA PHE A 30 9.97 -4.15 6.27
C PHE A 30 8.86 -4.34 7.34
N PRO A 31 7.57 -4.10 7.06
CA PRO A 31 6.53 -4.39 8.06
C PRO A 31 6.44 -5.87 8.41
N ARG A 32 6.82 -6.78 7.51
CA ARG A 32 6.86 -8.21 7.76
C ARG A 32 7.77 -8.62 8.92
N LYS A 33 8.81 -7.84 9.21
CA LYS A 33 9.67 -8.06 10.38
C LYS A 33 8.93 -7.92 11.71
N TYR A 34 7.80 -7.24 11.72
CA TYR A 34 7.04 -6.85 12.90
C TYR A 34 5.70 -7.57 13.03
N MET A 35 5.45 -8.67 12.32
CA MET A 35 4.17 -9.40 12.35
C MET A 35 3.76 -9.89 13.75
N GLY A 36 4.68 -9.97 14.71
CA GLY A 36 4.38 -10.29 16.10
C GLY A 36 3.66 -9.17 16.88
N SER A 37 3.55 -7.97 16.30
CA SER A 37 2.88 -6.81 16.91
C SER A 37 2.14 -6.03 15.82
N ILE A 38 0.82 -6.02 15.86
CA ILE A 38 -0.02 -5.31 14.89
C ILE A 38 0.41 -3.85 14.77
N ALA A 39 0.55 -3.16 15.90
CA ALA A 39 0.90 -1.74 15.91
C ALA A 39 2.29 -1.47 15.30
N ASP A 40 3.29 -2.33 15.56
CA ASP A 40 4.62 -2.17 14.98
C ASP A 40 4.59 -2.43 13.45
N ALA A 41 3.86 -3.45 13.02
CA ALA A 41 3.67 -3.76 11.59
C ALA A 41 2.92 -2.64 10.86
N GLU A 42 1.86 -2.08 11.45
CA GLU A 42 1.10 -0.96 10.90
C GLU A 42 1.96 0.30 10.73
N ILE A 43 2.71 0.68 11.78
CA ILE A 43 3.58 1.88 11.76
C ILE A 43 4.68 1.71 10.72
N SER A 44 5.38 0.58 10.75
CA SER A 44 6.40 0.25 9.74
C SER A 44 5.79 0.22 8.34
N GLY A 45 4.64 -0.43 8.18
CA GLY A 45 3.96 -0.61 6.90
C GLY A 45 3.50 0.70 6.29
N VAL A 46 2.78 1.53 7.02
CA VAL A 46 2.26 2.78 6.47
C VAL A 46 3.36 3.77 6.17
N LEU A 47 4.35 3.94 7.04
CA LEU A 47 5.47 4.86 6.78
C LEU A 47 6.34 4.37 5.61
N THR A 48 6.58 3.05 5.49
CA THR A 48 7.27 2.46 4.34
C THR A 48 6.48 2.65 3.05
N ALA A 49 5.17 2.41 3.08
CA ALA A 49 4.30 2.62 1.93
C ALA A 49 4.30 4.10 1.49
N LEU A 50 4.24 5.04 2.43
CA LEU A 50 4.31 6.48 2.14
C LEU A 50 5.62 6.92 1.48
N LEU A 51 6.71 6.17 1.67
CA LEU A 51 7.99 6.36 0.98
C LEU A 51 8.09 5.57 -0.34
N SER A 52 7.14 4.70 -0.67
CA SER A 52 7.22 3.80 -1.82
C SER A 52 6.83 4.48 -3.13
N PHE A 53 7.68 5.42 -3.58
CA PHE A 53 7.59 6.09 -4.87
C PHE A 53 8.97 6.32 -5.50
N GLY A 54 9.06 6.20 -6.82
CA GLY A 54 10.31 6.23 -7.55
C GLY A 54 10.82 4.82 -7.89
N ASN A 55 12.12 4.65 -8.08
CA ASN A 55 12.68 3.34 -8.39
C ASN A 55 12.81 2.46 -7.13
N ARG A 56 12.70 1.15 -7.32
CA ARG A 56 12.70 0.14 -6.25
C ARG A 56 13.93 0.22 -5.35
N LYS A 57 15.14 0.31 -5.92
CA LYS A 57 16.40 0.38 -5.15
C LYS A 57 16.44 1.58 -4.20
N ALA A 58 15.95 2.74 -4.67
CA ALA A 58 15.89 3.95 -3.83
C ALA A 58 14.82 3.83 -2.73
N ILE A 59 13.67 3.18 -3.03
CA ILE A 59 12.63 2.88 -2.04
C ILE A 59 13.18 2.00 -0.93
N LEU A 60 13.82 0.88 -1.27
CA LEU A 60 14.41 -0.04 -0.29
C LEU A 60 15.46 0.65 0.58
N LYS A 61 16.31 1.51 -0.02
CA LYS A 61 17.29 2.31 0.74
C LYS A 61 16.62 3.25 1.74
N ALA A 62 15.54 3.93 1.34
CA ALA A 62 14.80 4.82 2.22
C ALA A 62 14.08 4.05 3.34
N ALA A 63 13.47 2.92 3.02
CA ALA A 63 12.83 2.04 3.99
C ALA A 63 13.84 1.44 4.98
N THR A 64 15.03 1.03 4.53
CA THR A 64 16.11 0.59 5.42
C THR A 64 16.55 1.69 6.38
N ARG A 65 16.67 2.93 5.89
CA ARG A 65 16.98 4.07 6.77
C ARG A 65 15.90 4.27 7.82
N LEU A 66 14.63 4.23 7.42
CA LEU A 66 13.48 4.38 8.32
C LEU A 66 13.44 3.25 9.36
N ASP A 67 13.59 2.01 8.94
CA ASP A 67 13.62 0.81 9.79
C ASP A 67 14.73 0.91 10.85
N GLY A 68 15.89 1.44 10.49
CA GLY A 68 16.99 1.71 11.43
C GLY A 68 16.62 2.72 12.53
N LEU A 69 15.75 3.70 12.25
CA LEU A 69 15.28 4.66 13.27
C LEU A 69 14.39 3.98 14.31
N PHE A 70 13.65 2.95 13.94
CA PHE A 70 12.77 2.22 14.85
C PHE A 70 13.52 1.43 15.94
N ARG A 71 14.79 1.10 15.71
CA ARG A 71 15.60 0.29 16.64
C ARG A 71 14.88 -1.00 17.07
N GLY A 72 14.12 -1.59 16.13
CA GLY A 72 13.33 -2.80 16.33
C GLY A 72 11.99 -2.62 17.06
N ASN A 73 11.58 -1.39 17.40
CA ASN A 73 10.35 -1.11 18.14
C ASN A 73 9.61 0.12 17.58
N PRO A 74 8.95 0.02 16.41
CA PRO A 74 8.26 1.13 15.76
C PRO A 74 7.27 1.87 16.67
N ARG A 75 6.43 1.13 17.41
CA ARG A 75 5.44 1.72 18.32
C ARG A 75 6.11 2.47 19.47
N LYS A 76 7.13 1.90 20.09
CA LYS A 76 7.88 2.57 21.16
C LYS A 76 8.54 3.84 20.64
N TRP A 77 9.19 3.78 19.49
CA TRP A 77 9.81 4.94 18.83
C TRP A 77 8.80 6.06 18.57
N LEU A 78 7.62 5.72 18.08
CA LEU A 78 6.55 6.66 17.80
C LEU A 78 5.99 7.27 19.11
N MET A 79 5.60 6.42 20.06
CA MET A 79 4.90 6.86 21.29
C MET A 79 5.80 7.57 22.28
N SER A 80 7.11 7.33 22.25
CA SER A 80 8.09 8.11 23.04
C SER A 80 8.47 9.45 22.38
N LEU A 81 7.88 9.78 21.23
CA LEU A 81 8.20 10.98 20.45
C LEU A 81 9.65 11.02 19.94
N GLN A 82 10.36 9.88 19.93
CA GLN A 82 11.76 9.80 19.51
C GLN A 82 11.96 10.27 18.05
N PHE A 83 10.92 10.20 17.22
CA PHE A 83 10.95 10.72 15.85
C PHE A 83 11.21 12.25 15.79
N LEU A 84 10.93 13.00 16.87
CA LEU A 84 11.22 14.44 16.92
C LEU A 84 12.73 14.73 17.07
N GLU A 85 13.48 13.79 17.62
CA GLU A 85 14.94 13.87 17.72
C GLU A 85 15.61 13.31 16.48
N ASP A 86 15.12 12.16 16.01
CA ASP A 86 15.73 11.40 14.89
C ASP A 86 15.50 12.05 13.52
N ILE A 87 14.40 12.80 13.35
CA ILE A 87 14.05 13.48 12.09
C ILE A 87 14.12 15.00 12.34
N PRO A 88 15.04 15.73 11.72
CA PRO A 88 15.16 17.18 11.86
C PRO A 88 13.90 17.93 11.42
N ASP A 89 13.57 19.04 12.09
CA ASP A 89 12.44 19.91 11.70
C ASP A 89 12.88 20.90 10.63
N ASN A 90 12.88 20.48 9.40
CA ASN A 90 13.27 21.30 8.25
C ASN A 90 12.72 20.75 6.93
N GLU A 91 12.87 21.56 5.86
CA GLU A 91 12.45 21.22 4.49
C GLU A 91 13.45 20.33 3.73
N LYS A 92 14.57 19.92 4.33
CA LYS A 92 15.50 19.01 3.67
C LYS A 92 14.83 17.67 3.40
N SER A 93 15.16 17.06 2.27
CA SER A 93 14.59 15.79 1.87
C SER A 93 14.94 14.67 2.86
N PHE A 94 13.91 14.02 3.41
CA PHE A 94 14.06 12.70 4.00
C PHE A 94 14.23 11.67 2.88
N TYR A 95 13.34 11.74 1.89
CA TYR A 95 13.39 10.93 0.68
C TYR A 95 12.73 11.64 -0.49
N ARG A 96 13.47 11.93 -1.57
CA ARG A 96 12.96 12.59 -2.79
C ARG A 96 12.13 13.84 -2.48
N MET A 97 10.83 13.83 -2.82
CA MET A 97 9.87 14.92 -2.57
C MET A 97 9.17 14.82 -1.20
N ALA A 98 9.60 13.92 -0.31
CA ALA A 98 9.12 13.86 1.06
C ALA A 98 10.16 14.51 1.99
N PRO A 99 9.98 15.77 2.38
CA PRO A 99 10.89 16.45 3.31
C PRO A 99 10.72 15.94 4.75
N ASN A 100 11.69 16.26 5.60
CA ASN A 100 11.70 15.85 7.01
C ASN A 100 10.45 16.33 7.76
N ASN A 101 9.98 17.56 7.54
CA ASN A 101 8.77 18.06 8.17
C ASN A 101 7.50 17.28 7.74
N THR A 102 7.43 16.79 6.50
CA THR A 102 6.35 15.91 6.06
C THR A 102 6.40 14.56 6.79
N MET A 103 7.59 13.97 6.94
CA MET A 103 7.76 12.75 7.74
C MET A 103 7.32 12.96 9.19
N ARG A 104 7.73 14.06 9.82
CA ARG A 104 7.29 14.43 11.17
C ARG A 104 5.76 14.61 11.25
N LYS A 105 5.15 15.23 10.23
CA LYS A 105 3.69 15.36 10.14
C LYS A 105 3.01 13.99 10.16
N TRP A 106 3.46 13.05 9.32
CA TRP A 106 2.90 11.70 9.28
C TRP A 106 3.08 10.96 10.62
N CYS A 107 4.25 11.09 11.26
CA CYS A 107 4.47 10.54 12.59
C CYS A 107 3.53 11.15 13.64
N ARG A 108 3.31 12.47 13.64
CA ARG A 108 2.35 13.13 14.58
C ARG A 108 0.92 12.64 14.37
N GLN A 109 0.50 12.41 13.10
CA GLN A 109 -0.81 11.88 12.78
C GLN A 109 -0.97 10.45 13.33
N LEU A 110 0.03 9.60 13.14
CA LEU A 110 0.05 8.26 13.72
C LEU A 110 0.10 8.31 15.26
N TYR A 111 0.93 9.18 15.85
CA TYR A 111 0.95 9.37 17.31
C TYR A 111 -0.45 9.69 17.84
N TYR A 112 -1.18 10.59 17.20
CA TYR A 112 -2.56 10.90 17.55
C TYR A 112 -3.47 9.65 17.48
N VAL A 113 -3.41 8.90 16.39
CA VAL A 113 -4.18 7.66 16.22
C VAL A 113 -3.92 6.70 17.38
N TYR A 114 -2.66 6.40 17.68
CA TYR A 114 -2.29 5.46 18.75
C TYR A 114 -2.46 6.00 20.17
N SER A 115 -2.69 7.30 20.33
CA SER A 115 -3.05 7.91 21.62
C SER A 115 -4.52 7.72 21.96
N VAL A 116 -5.38 7.48 20.95
CA VAL A 116 -6.84 7.40 21.10
C VAL A 116 -7.37 6.00 20.76
N HIS A 117 -6.75 5.32 19.78
CA HIS A 117 -7.16 4.02 19.31
C HIS A 117 -6.10 2.96 19.55
N TYR A 118 -6.53 1.72 19.69
CA TYR A 118 -5.64 0.58 19.92
C TYR A 118 -4.70 0.31 18.72
N SER A 119 -5.23 0.46 17.49
CA SER A 119 -4.54 0.23 16.24
C SER A 119 -5.00 1.20 15.14
N LEU A 120 -4.27 1.26 14.03
CA LEU A 120 -4.69 2.00 12.86
C LEU A 120 -5.92 1.36 12.20
N GLU A 121 -6.03 0.01 12.25
CA GLU A 121 -7.23 -0.72 11.82
C GLU A 121 -8.47 -0.24 12.58
N CYS A 122 -8.41 -0.21 13.92
CA CYS A 122 -9.51 0.28 14.77
C CYS A 122 -9.90 1.73 14.42
N TYR A 123 -8.93 2.60 14.18
CA TYR A 123 -9.18 3.97 13.73
C TYR A 123 -9.94 4.01 12.39
N VAL A 124 -9.46 3.25 11.41
CA VAL A 124 -10.07 3.19 10.08
C VAL A 124 -11.47 2.59 10.15
N TRP A 125 -11.64 1.50 10.90
CA TRP A 125 -12.93 0.85 11.12
C TRP A 125 -13.95 1.79 11.76
N PHE A 126 -13.53 2.52 12.82
CA PHE A 126 -14.38 3.50 13.51
C PHE A 126 -14.96 4.51 12.52
N TRP A 127 -14.12 5.16 11.71
CA TRP A 127 -14.59 6.17 10.76
C TRP A 127 -15.45 5.60 9.62
N CYS A 128 -15.17 4.38 9.20
CA CYS A 128 -16.03 3.69 8.21
C CYS A 128 -17.42 3.33 8.78
N LYS A 129 -17.56 3.22 10.11
CA LYS A 129 -18.86 2.99 10.77
C LYS A 129 -19.62 4.26 11.08
N GLU A 130 -18.91 5.33 11.45
CA GLU A 130 -19.52 6.62 11.79
C GLU A 130 -20.04 7.38 10.56
N ASP A 131 -19.47 7.15 9.38
CA ASP A 131 -19.87 7.82 8.12
C ASP A 131 -19.97 6.81 6.98
N GLU A 132 -21.20 6.55 6.50
CA GLU A 132 -21.49 5.63 5.40
C GLU A 132 -20.75 5.98 4.08
N GLY A 133 -20.32 7.25 3.93
CA GLY A 133 -19.54 7.70 2.79
C GLY A 133 -18.05 7.38 2.88
N MET A 134 -17.57 6.92 4.04
CA MET A 134 -16.17 6.62 4.26
C MET A 134 -15.82 5.18 3.89
N THR A 135 -14.65 5.03 3.30
CA THR A 135 -14.02 3.75 2.99
C THR A 135 -12.60 3.74 3.54
N PRO A 136 -11.96 2.58 3.75
CA PRO A 136 -10.60 2.53 4.29
C PRO A 136 -9.61 3.46 3.58
N ILE A 137 -9.69 3.52 2.25
CA ILE A 137 -8.80 4.41 1.47
C ILE A 137 -9.11 5.88 1.72
N ARG A 138 -10.38 6.28 1.87
CA ARG A 138 -10.75 7.67 2.14
C ARG A 138 -10.32 8.12 3.53
N VAL A 139 -10.48 7.27 4.54
CA VAL A 139 -10.00 7.55 5.91
C VAL A 139 -8.49 7.79 5.90
N LEU A 140 -7.71 6.94 5.24
CA LEU A 140 -6.27 7.10 5.14
C LEU A 140 -5.87 8.33 4.29
N GLN A 141 -6.62 8.65 3.23
CA GLN A 141 -6.38 9.86 2.45
C GLN A 141 -6.55 11.12 3.30
N ASP A 142 -7.62 11.19 4.09
CA ASP A 142 -7.87 12.32 4.98
C ASP A 142 -6.83 12.40 6.09
N LEU A 143 -6.48 11.25 6.72
CA LEU A 143 -5.46 11.18 7.76
C LEU A 143 -4.11 11.72 7.27
N PHE A 144 -3.65 11.30 6.09
CA PHE A 144 -2.32 11.66 5.59
C PHE A 144 -2.31 12.86 4.62
N GLY A 145 -3.46 13.48 4.37
CA GLY A 145 -3.58 14.67 3.53
C GLY A 145 -3.43 14.39 2.04
N PHE A 146 -3.92 13.24 1.57
CA PHE A 146 -3.98 12.91 0.14
C PHE A 146 -5.29 13.38 -0.49
N SER A 147 -5.23 13.80 -1.75
CA SER A 147 -6.44 14.12 -2.51
C SER A 147 -7.29 12.86 -2.74
N ARG A 148 -8.59 12.96 -2.49
CA ARG A 148 -9.56 11.88 -2.74
C ARG A 148 -9.69 11.51 -4.23
N THR A 149 -9.28 12.40 -5.14
CA THR A 149 -9.27 12.12 -6.59
C THR A 149 -8.01 11.42 -7.07
N SER A 150 -6.92 11.47 -6.28
CA SER A 150 -5.68 10.75 -6.56
C SER A 150 -5.88 9.25 -6.45
N ALA A 151 -5.23 8.46 -7.31
CA ALA A 151 -5.19 6.99 -7.19
C ALA A 151 -4.58 6.50 -5.88
N SER A 152 -3.83 7.36 -5.17
CA SER A 152 -3.26 7.10 -3.85
C SER A 152 -2.53 5.75 -3.75
N LYS A 153 -1.77 5.37 -4.81
CA LYS A 153 -1.07 4.08 -4.94
C LYS A 153 -0.46 3.61 -3.63
N ARG A 154 0.22 4.51 -2.91
CA ARG A 154 0.93 4.21 -1.66
C ARG A 154 0.00 3.72 -0.55
N LEU A 155 -1.16 4.34 -0.41
CA LEU A 155 -2.16 3.95 0.58
C LEU A 155 -2.91 2.68 0.15
N CYS A 156 -3.22 2.52 -1.14
CA CYS A 156 -3.78 1.27 -1.68
C CYS A 156 -2.82 0.09 -1.46
N MET A 157 -1.51 0.32 -1.65
CA MET A 157 -0.48 -0.69 -1.41
C MET A 157 -0.38 -1.05 0.09
N PHE A 158 -0.44 -0.07 0.99
CA PHE A 158 -0.51 -0.32 2.43
C PHE A 158 -1.73 -1.16 2.80
N LEU A 159 -2.92 -0.80 2.31
CA LEU A 159 -4.14 -1.58 2.54
C LEU A 159 -4.02 -3.00 1.99
N ARG A 160 -3.44 -3.19 0.80
CA ARG A 160 -3.15 -4.52 0.27
C ARG A 160 -2.32 -5.34 1.26
N TRP A 161 -1.21 -4.79 1.73
CA TRP A 161 -0.34 -5.48 2.69
C TRP A 161 -1.05 -5.86 3.98
N MET A 162 -1.89 -4.98 4.52
CA MET A 162 -2.55 -5.22 5.80
C MET A 162 -3.75 -6.17 5.70
N VAL A 163 -4.53 -6.11 4.62
CA VAL A 163 -5.82 -6.80 4.49
C VAL A 163 -5.71 -8.15 3.76
N ARG A 164 -4.93 -8.25 2.67
CA ARG A 164 -4.81 -9.53 1.94
C ARG A 164 -4.15 -10.59 2.82
N ASN A 165 -4.86 -11.69 3.01
CA ASN A 165 -4.44 -12.82 3.84
C ASN A 165 -4.31 -14.09 2.98
N ASP A 166 -3.39 -14.07 2.00
CA ASP A 166 -3.07 -15.25 1.20
C ASP A 166 -1.94 -16.10 1.80
N GLY A 167 -1.29 -15.62 2.86
CA GLY A 167 -0.19 -16.30 3.53
C GLY A 167 1.12 -16.31 2.72
N ILE A 168 1.18 -15.63 1.57
CA ILE A 168 2.32 -15.66 0.65
C ILE A 168 3.11 -14.35 0.72
N VAL A 169 2.58 -13.27 0.16
CA VAL A 169 3.28 -11.97 0.05
C VAL A 169 2.81 -10.99 1.10
N ASP A 170 1.50 -10.79 1.19
CA ASP A 170 0.92 -9.78 2.06
C ASP A 170 0.80 -10.28 3.51
N LEU A 171 0.54 -9.38 4.48
CA LEU A 171 0.60 -9.71 5.90
C LEU A 171 -0.72 -10.24 6.46
N GLY A 172 -1.86 -9.73 5.95
CA GLY A 172 -3.18 -10.17 6.38
C GLY A 172 -3.48 -9.95 7.86
N LEU A 173 -3.02 -8.82 8.41
CA LEU A 173 -3.18 -8.49 9.83
C LEU A 173 -4.50 -7.78 10.14
N TRP A 174 -5.16 -7.20 9.13
CA TRP A 174 -6.45 -6.54 9.25
C TRP A 174 -7.57 -7.50 8.86
N SER A 175 -8.43 -7.83 9.80
CA SER A 175 -9.53 -8.78 9.62
C SER A 175 -10.89 -8.13 9.43
N ASP A 176 -11.02 -6.84 9.73
CA ASP A 176 -12.29 -6.13 9.66
C ASP A 176 -12.70 -5.71 8.24
N PHE A 177 -11.80 -5.91 7.26
CA PHE A 177 -12.01 -5.53 5.86
C PHE A 177 -11.76 -6.72 4.94
N PRO A 178 -12.70 -7.02 4.01
CA PRO A 178 -12.50 -8.10 3.06
C PRO A 178 -11.57 -7.66 1.90
N PRO A 179 -10.70 -8.55 1.39
CA PRO A 179 -9.84 -8.25 0.23
C PRO A 179 -10.63 -7.83 -1.02
N SER A 180 -11.88 -8.28 -1.18
CA SER A 180 -12.77 -7.92 -2.29
C SER A 180 -13.10 -6.42 -2.38
N GLU A 181 -12.98 -5.67 -1.26
CA GLU A 181 -13.22 -4.23 -1.21
C GLU A 181 -11.98 -3.37 -1.48
N LEU A 182 -10.81 -4.00 -1.56
CA LEU A 182 -9.56 -3.29 -1.83
C LEU A 182 -9.55 -2.67 -3.24
N ILE A 183 -8.78 -1.58 -3.36
CA ILE A 183 -8.55 -0.89 -4.62
C ILE A 183 -7.12 -1.12 -5.08
N MET A 184 -6.93 -1.48 -6.33
CA MET A 184 -5.65 -1.77 -6.93
C MET A 184 -4.67 -0.58 -6.83
N PRO A 185 -3.43 -0.81 -6.37
CA PRO A 185 -2.38 0.20 -6.37
C PRO A 185 -2.01 0.61 -7.80
N LEU A 186 -2.50 1.76 -8.27
CA LEU A 186 -2.35 2.19 -9.65
C LEU A 186 -1.12 3.09 -9.82
N ASP A 187 -0.15 2.63 -10.60
CA ASP A 187 0.99 3.44 -11.04
C ASP A 187 1.12 3.52 -12.56
N THR A 188 2.16 4.19 -13.03
CA THR A 188 2.40 4.37 -14.46
C THR A 188 2.68 3.05 -15.20
N HIS A 189 3.30 2.08 -14.54
CA HIS A 189 3.58 0.76 -15.13
C HIS A 189 2.32 -0.07 -15.24
N VAL A 190 1.53 -0.13 -14.16
CA VAL A 190 0.21 -0.80 -14.15
C VAL A 190 -0.72 -0.20 -15.22
N ILE A 191 -0.75 1.14 -15.35
CA ILE A 191 -1.53 1.81 -16.39
C ILE A 191 -1.03 1.43 -17.79
N ALA A 192 0.28 1.43 -18.02
CA ALA A 192 0.86 1.11 -19.32
C ALA A 192 0.53 -0.34 -19.73
N THR A 193 0.75 -1.29 -18.81
CA THR A 193 0.42 -2.71 -19.01
C THR A 193 -1.07 -2.93 -19.26
N ALA A 194 -1.94 -2.29 -18.48
CA ALA A 194 -3.39 -2.40 -18.65
C ALA A 194 -3.87 -1.83 -20.01
N LYS A 195 -3.20 -0.78 -20.51
CA LYS A 195 -3.46 -0.24 -21.85
C LYS A 195 -3.01 -1.18 -22.97
N GLU A 196 -1.82 -1.73 -22.83
CA GLU A 196 -1.25 -2.68 -23.80
C GLU A 196 -2.13 -3.93 -23.94
N LEU A 197 -2.66 -4.42 -22.84
CA LEU A 197 -3.60 -5.55 -22.79
C LEU A 197 -5.04 -5.18 -23.23
N GLY A 198 -5.31 -3.91 -23.58
CA GLY A 198 -6.64 -3.45 -23.96
C GLY A 198 -7.65 -3.38 -22.80
N ILE A 199 -7.21 -3.61 -21.58
CA ILE A 199 -8.07 -3.60 -20.38
C ILE A 199 -8.51 -2.16 -20.04
N LEU A 200 -7.60 -1.20 -20.20
CA LEU A 200 -7.81 0.19 -19.88
C LEU A 200 -7.37 1.10 -21.03
N PRO A 201 -8.21 1.31 -22.06
CA PRO A 201 -7.80 2.05 -23.25
C PRO A 201 -7.42 3.51 -22.96
N HIS A 202 -8.05 4.13 -21.95
CA HIS A 202 -7.80 5.50 -21.54
C HIS A 202 -7.77 5.64 -20.02
N GLY A 203 -6.97 6.59 -19.51
CA GLY A 203 -6.93 6.94 -18.08
C GLY A 203 -5.53 7.37 -17.60
N GLY A 204 -5.54 8.21 -16.56
CA GLY A 204 -4.36 8.62 -15.78
C GLY A 204 -4.42 8.02 -14.37
N ALA A 205 -3.46 8.37 -13.52
CA ALA A 205 -3.37 7.90 -12.14
C ALA A 205 -4.40 8.58 -11.23
N THR A 206 -5.68 8.33 -11.48
CA THR A 206 -6.82 8.85 -10.70
C THR A 206 -7.52 7.72 -9.95
N MET A 207 -8.23 8.05 -8.87
CA MET A 207 -9.05 7.08 -8.12
C MET A 207 -10.11 6.43 -9.01
N LYS A 208 -10.75 7.21 -9.90
CA LYS A 208 -11.73 6.68 -10.86
C LYS A 208 -11.11 5.59 -11.77
N THR A 209 -9.88 5.79 -12.20
CA THR A 209 -9.17 4.81 -13.03
C THR A 209 -8.80 3.56 -12.22
N ALA A 210 -8.35 3.74 -10.96
CA ALA A 210 -8.04 2.63 -10.06
C ALA A 210 -9.27 1.76 -9.78
N ILE A 211 -10.41 2.37 -9.47
CA ILE A 211 -11.68 1.66 -9.26
C ILE A 211 -12.08 0.88 -10.53
N LYS A 212 -12.04 1.54 -11.70
CA LYS A 212 -12.41 0.88 -12.96
C LYS A 212 -11.53 -0.34 -13.27
N LEU A 213 -10.23 -0.24 -13.00
CA LEU A 213 -9.31 -1.36 -13.20
C LEU A 213 -9.57 -2.48 -12.18
N THR A 214 -9.82 -2.11 -10.92
CA THR A 214 -10.18 -3.07 -9.86
C THR A 214 -11.46 -3.82 -10.22
N ASP A 215 -12.50 -3.13 -10.72
CA ASP A 215 -13.76 -3.75 -11.14
C ASP A 215 -13.59 -4.74 -12.29
N TYR A 216 -12.67 -4.48 -13.23
CA TYR A 216 -12.33 -5.43 -14.26
C TYR A 216 -11.75 -6.72 -13.64
N PHE A 217 -10.80 -6.61 -12.71
CA PHE A 217 -10.19 -7.77 -12.05
C PHE A 217 -11.15 -8.44 -11.05
N ARG A 218 -12.10 -7.73 -10.46
CA ARG A 218 -13.18 -8.34 -9.65
C ARG A 218 -14.03 -9.30 -10.49
N GLY A 219 -14.17 -9.07 -11.79
CA GLY A 219 -14.79 -10.02 -12.71
C GLY A 219 -14.01 -11.31 -12.95
N ILE A 220 -12.69 -11.33 -12.63
CA ILE A 220 -11.81 -12.50 -12.77
C ILE A 220 -11.52 -13.16 -11.41
N PHE A 221 -11.34 -12.35 -10.37
CA PHE A 221 -11.03 -12.70 -8.99
C PHE A 221 -12.04 -12.01 -8.04
N PRO A 222 -13.25 -12.56 -7.87
CA PRO A 222 -14.30 -11.89 -7.10
C PRO A 222 -13.92 -11.61 -5.64
N ASP A 223 -13.21 -12.55 -5.01
CA ASP A 223 -12.84 -12.47 -3.60
C ASP A 223 -11.55 -11.67 -3.35
N ASP A 224 -10.67 -11.58 -4.36
CA ASP A 224 -9.38 -10.91 -4.27
C ASP A 224 -8.95 -10.27 -5.60
N PRO A 225 -9.54 -9.11 -5.97
CA PRO A 225 -9.23 -8.44 -7.23
C PRO A 225 -7.78 -7.97 -7.34
N LEU A 226 -7.04 -7.91 -6.22
CA LEU A 226 -5.65 -7.49 -6.20
C LEU A 226 -4.67 -8.56 -6.68
N LEU A 227 -5.11 -9.80 -6.91
CA LEU A 227 -4.36 -10.77 -7.72
C LEU A 227 -4.06 -10.23 -9.13
N GLY A 228 -4.90 -9.33 -9.65
CA GLY A 228 -4.63 -8.62 -10.89
C GLY A 228 -3.40 -7.71 -10.87
N ASP A 229 -2.99 -7.20 -9.70
CA ASP A 229 -1.75 -6.41 -9.54
C ASP A 229 -0.50 -7.28 -9.82
N PHE A 230 -0.48 -8.49 -9.28
CA PHE A 230 0.58 -9.47 -9.56
C PHE A 230 0.60 -9.91 -11.03
N ALA A 231 -0.58 -10.11 -11.64
CA ALA A 231 -0.68 -10.45 -13.05
C ALA A 231 -0.11 -9.34 -13.96
N LEU A 232 -0.49 -8.08 -13.71
CA LEU A 232 0.01 -6.93 -14.48
C LEU A 232 1.50 -6.69 -14.27
N PHE A 233 1.99 -6.90 -13.04
CA PHE A 233 3.41 -6.83 -12.72
C PHE A 233 4.19 -7.90 -13.49
N GLY A 234 3.73 -9.13 -13.46
CA GLY A 234 4.34 -10.25 -14.16
C GLY A 234 4.42 -10.06 -15.67
N TYR A 235 3.29 -9.70 -16.28
CA TYR A 235 3.28 -9.36 -17.70
C TYR A 235 4.29 -8.25 -18.04
N GLY A 236 4.35 -7.20 -17.22
CA GLY A 236 5.25 -6.06 -17.43
C GLY A 236 6.73 -6.41 -17.32
N ILE A 237 7.11 -7.45 -16.55
CA ILE A 237 8.48 -7.96 -16.48
C ILE A 237 8.81 -8.78 -17.71
N ASN A 238 7.94 -9.72 -18.10
CA ASN A 238 8.18 -10.66 -19.18
C ASN A 238 8.22 -10.02 -20.58
N ASN A 239 7.57 -8.85 -20.75
CA ASN A 239 7.44 -8.19 -22.05
C ASN A 239 8.23 -6.88 -22.18
N LYS A 240 9.03 -6.51 -21.17
CA LYS A 240 10.00 -5.39 -21.26
C LYS A 240 11.38 -5.94 -21.63
N HIS A 241 11.57 -6.21 -22.91
CA HIS A 241 12.88 -6.38 -23.53
C HIS A 241 13.23 -5.17 -24.39
#